data_0099622229fa04c0bb2dbc4c2fe3c1e4
#
_entry.id   0099622229fa04c0bb2dbc4c2fe3c1e4
#
_cell.length_a   1.000
_cell.length_b   1.000
_cell.length_c   1.000
_cell.angle_alpha   90.00
_cell.angle_beta   90.00
_cell.angle_gamma   90.00
#
_symmetry.space_group_name_H-M   'P 1'
#
loop_
_entity.id
_entity.type
_entity.pdbx_description
1 polymer ?
#
loop_
_entity_poly.entity_id
_entity_poly.type
_entity_poly.pdbx_seq_one_letter_code
_entity_poly.pdbx_strand_id
1 'polypeptide(L)'
;MLIMAVTFTGCDETIIDPFENDERYFTVYGYLDMLETQHTLRVVPVTRFAEDIESTSGEFDIDAQVYTTDLMTGTRTQWEHTYALLEDGSYGHVFKAQFLVRMGRTYKLEVVRSDGTMTTAETSIPVIHSATLLEKGPVVFEQDSTFIYQDLRIPEITSPWEVNLIYLWSIDGINRRIFVPYGRPGARTDDGWQMRINLSDDQEAVKDNVQWSIDQGWIPNGDTYNVNAMGVQIRILDKNWDPPNGVFDPEVLAQPGVMSNVQNGFGFFGSVGLFIEEWNIADLSTALGHPY
;
A
#
# COMPACT_ATOMS: atom_id res chain seq x y z
N MET A 1 65.11 -38.64 23.22
CA MET A 1 64.86 -37.23 22.81
C MET A 1 63.75 -37.25 21.75
N LEU A 2 62.52 -36.99 22.16
CA LEU A 2 61.37 -37.10 21.30
C LEU A 2 60.99 -35.68 20.86
N ILE A 3 61.11 -35.41 19.55
CA ILE A 3 60.74 -34.10 18.95
C ILE A 3 59.25 -34.18 18.60
N MET A 4 58.45 -33.39 19.34
CA MET A 4 57.03 -33.26 19.12
C MET A 4 56.83 -32.19 18.04
N ALA A 5 56.44 -32.57 16.83
CA ALA A 5 56.08 -31.64 15.75
C ALA A 5 54.67 -31.11 16.03
N VAL A 6 54.59 -29.83 16.36
CA VAL A 6 53.29 -29.10 16.44
C VAL A 6 52.91 -28.64 15.04
N THR A 7 51.94 -29.27 14.46
CA THR A 7 51.31 -28.80 13.22
C THR A 7 50.35 -27.68 13.57
N PHE A 8 50.66 -26.44 13.20
CA PHE A 8 49.69 -25.33 13.17
C PHE A 8 48.74 -25.58 12.02
N THR A 9 47.56 -26.03 12.31
CA THR A 9 46.41 -25.88 11.38
C THR A 9 46.03 -24.42 11.39
N GLY A 10 46.42 -23.67 10.35
CA GLY A 10 45.92 -22.34 10.12
C GLY A 10 44.38 -22.39 10.01
N CYS A 11 43.68 -21.64 10.83
CA CYS A 11 42.31 -21.30 10.54
C CYS A 11 42.34 -20.54 9.21
N ASP A 12 41.75 -21.12 8.18
CA ASP A 12 41.29 -20.36 7.02
C ASP A 12 40.28 -19.38 7.56
N GLU A 13 40.68 -18.16 7.83
CA GLU A 13 39.76 -17.05 7.98
C GLU A 13 39.09 -16.91 6.62
N THR A 14 37.90 -17.47 6.48
CA THR A 14 37.00 -17.14 5.38
C THR A 14 36.70 -15.66 5.57
N ILE A 15 37.47 -14.81 4.93
CA ILE A 15 37.12 -13.40 4.77
C ILE A 15 35.84 -13.43 3.95
N ILE A 16 34.71 -13.33 4.61
CA ILE A 16 33.43 -13.04 3.96
C ILE A 16 33.59 -11.62 3.45
N ASP A 17 33.90 -11.45 2.17
CA ASP A 17 33.85 -10.15 1.52
C ASP A 17 32.37 -9.73 1.56
N PRO A 18 31.97 -8.75 2.38
CA PRO A 18 30.60 -8.29 2.43
C PRO A 18 30.14 -7.67 1.11
N PHE A 19 31.04 -7.50 0.16
CA PHE A 19 30.82 -6.97 -1.18
C PHE A 19 30.96 -8.04 -2.27
N GLU A 20 31.08 -9.32 -1.92
CA GLU A 20 30.97 -10.39 -2.89
C GLU A 20 29.55 -10.32 -3.47
N ASN A 21 29.47 -9.81 -4.70
CA ASN A 21 28.20 -9.59 -5.39
C ASN A 21 27.71 -10.94 -5.89
N ASP A 22 26.89 -11.62 -5.09
CA ASP A 22 26.23 -12.89 -5.39
C ASP A 22 25.19 -12.72 -6.52
N GLU A 23 25.62 -12.22 -7.70
CA GLU A 23 24.75 -11.99 -8.86
C GLU A 23 23.59 -11.01 -8.58
N ARG A 24 23.81 -10.00 -7.73
CA ARG A 24 22.82 -8.96 -7.41
C ARG A 24 23.16 -7.68 -8.15
N TYR A 25 22.27 -7.22 -9.01
CA TYR A 25 22.57 -6.14 -9.95
C TYR A 25 21.91 -4.82 -9.60
N PHE A 26 20.70 -4.88 -9.04
CA PHE A 26 19.92 -3.68 -8.70
C PHE A 26 19.23 -3.81 -7.35
N THR A 27 19.05 -2.67 -6.72
CA THR A 27 18.07 -2.49 -5.64
C THR A 27 16.83 -1.83 -6.23
N VAL A 28 15.66 -2.40 -5.98
CA VAL A 28 14.39 -1.91 -6.52
C VAL A 28 13.46 -1.52 -5.39
N TYR A 29 12.83 -0.35 -5.50
CA TYR A 29 11.81 0.10 -4.56
C TYR A 29 10.60 0.62 -5.33
N GLY A 30 9.44 0.05 -5.03
CA GLY A 30 8.18 0.53 -5.57
C GLY A 30 7.03 -0.43 -5.37
N TYR A 31 5.87 0.02 -5.79
CA TYR A 31 4.65 -0.77 -5.69
C TYR A 31 3.66 -0.37 -6.79
N LEU A 32 2.71 -1.26 -7.05
CA LEU A 32 1.57 -1.03 -7.91
C LEU A 32 0.34 -0.70 -7.08
N ASP A 33 -0.35 0.38 -7.40
CA ASP A 33 -1.56 0.83 -6.69
C ASP A 33 -2.76 0.81 -7.62
N MET A 34 -3.86 0.20 -7.21
CA MET A 34 -5.09 0.16 -7.99
C MET A 34 -5.78 1.52 -8.16
N LEU A 35 -5.49 2.50 -7.30
CA LEU A 35 -6.01 3.87 -7.45
C LEU A 35 -5.23 4.69 -8.47
N GLU A 36 -4.02 4.26 -8.80
CA GLU A 36 -3.13 5.01 -9.67
C GLU A 36 -3.13 4.47 -11.10
N THR A 37 -2.98 5.36 -12.04
CA THR A 37 -2.77 5.02 -13.46
C THR A 37 -1.32 5.15 -13.86
N GLN A 38 -0.54 5.92 -13.10
CA GLN A 38 0.89 6.10 -13.27
C GLN A 38 1.61 5.51 -12.08
N HIS A 39 2.49 4.54 -12.33
CA HIS A 39 3.31 3.89 -11.33
C HIS A 39 4.75 4.37 -11.41
N THR A 40 5.44 4.36 -10.26
CA THR A 40 6.81 4.83 -10.13
C THR A 40 7.66 3.79 -9.41
N LEU A 41 8.87 3.54 -9.94
CA LEU A 41 9.88 2.68 -9.33
C LEU A 41 11.18 3.46 -9.19
N ARG A 42 11.86 3.27 -8.08
CA ARG A 42 13.26 3.65 -7.91
C ARG A 42 14.12 2.42 -8.18
N VAL A 43 15.13 2.57 -9.05
CA VAL A 43 16.10 1.51 -9.33
C VAL A 43 17.49 2.07 -9.05
N VAL A 44 18.23 1.39 -8.20
CA VAL A 44 19.58 1.77 -7.80
C VAL A 44 20.54 0.66 -8.21
N PRO A 45 21.59 0.96 -9.01
CA PRO A 45 22.60 -0.05 -9.34
C PRO A 45 23.34 -0.49 -8.08
N VAL A 46 23.60 -1.78 -7.95
CA VAL A 46 24.47 -2.30 -6.90
C VAL A 46 25.91 -2.10 -7.33
N THR A 47 26.62 -1.20 -6.67
CA THR A 47 28.02 -0.87 -6.94
C THR A 47 28.86 -1.10 -5.70
N ARG A 48 30.20 -1.22 -5.89
CA ARG A 48 31.13 -1.39 -4.78
C ARG A 48 31.43 -0.09 -4.03
N PHE A 49 31.18 1.05 -4.67
CA PHE A 49 31.53 2.36 -4.14
C PHE A 49 30.30 3.26 -4.07
N ALA A 50 30.06 3.88 -2.93
CA ALA A 50 28.96 4.83 -2.74
C ALA A 50 29.09 6.04 -3.67
N GLU A 51 30.31 6.43 -4.02
CA GLU A 51 30.62 7.52 -4.94
C GLU A 51 30.04 7.30 -6.35
N ASP A 52 29.85 6.03 -6.75
CA ASP A 52 29.25 5.66 -8.03
C ASP A 52 27.72 5.85 -8.06
N ILE A 53 27.09 6.07 -6.90
CA ILE A 53 25.63 6.23 -6.74
C ILE A 53 25.26 7.71 -6.60
N GLU A 54 26.14 8.51 -5.98
CA GLU A 54 25.91 9.90 -5.68
C GLU A 54 26.45 10.81 -6.78
N SER A 55 25.64 11.13 -7.77
CA SER A 55 25.95 12.23 -8.69
C SER A 55 25.16 13.46 -8.31
N THR A 56 25.87 14.57 -8.10
CA THR A 56 25.29 15.92 -7.91
C THR A 56 25.02 16.64 -9.23
N SER A 57 25.40 16.04 -10.37
CA SER A 57 25.40 16.71 -11.68
C SER A 57 24.16 16.44 -12.55
N GLY A 58 23.24 15.58 -12.14
CA GLY A 58 21.99 15.33 -12.88
C GLY A 58 22.16 14.56 -14.20
N GLU A 59 23.38 14.08 -14.53
CA GLU A 59 23.69 13.28 -15.73
C GLU A 59 24.33 11.97 -15.32
N PHE A 60 23.48 10.97 -15.03
CA PHE A 60 23.96 9.62 -14.79
C PHE A 60 23.13 8.65 -15.63
N ASP A 61 23.80 7.88 -16.48
CA ASP A 61 23.16 6.81 -17.22
C ASP A 61 23.11 5.56 -16.36
N ILE A 62 21.99 4.87 -16.42
CA ILE A 62 21.81 3.53 -15.83
C ILE A 62 21.68 2.51 -16.94
N ASP A 63 22.50 1.46 -16.89
CA ASP A 63 22.35 0.31 -17.79
C ASP A 63 21.20 -0.59 -17.31
N ALA A 64 19.97 -0.10 -17.48
CA ALA A 64 18.75 -0.80 -17.10
C ALA A 64 17.60 -0.48 -18.04
N GLN A 65 16.89 -1.52 -18.45
CA GLN A 65 15.58 -1.44 -19.07
C GLN A 65 14.56 -2.11 -18.12
N VAL A 66 13.49 -1.42 -17.81
CA VAL A 66 12.49 -1.89 -16.85
C VAL A 66 11.20 -2.27 -17.57
N TYR A 67 10.68 -3.43 -17.22
CA TYR A 67 9.43 -3.96 -17.77
C TYR A 67 8.55 -4.53 -16.67
N THR A 68 7.23 -4.41 -16.85
CA THR A 68 6.25 -5.14 -16.06
C THR A 68 5.38 -5.98 -16.97
N THR A 69 5.19 -7.24 -16.63
CA THR A 69 4.34 -8.18 -17.38
C THR A 69 3.17 -8.62 -16.52
N ASP A 70 1.95 -8.40 -17.00
CA ASP A 70 0.74 -9.03 -16.45
C ASP A 70 0.78 -10.53 -16.81
N LEU A 71 0.98 -11.40 -15.82
CA LEU A 71 1.17 -12.84 -16.06
C LEU A 71 -0.10 -13.53 -16.56
N MET A 72 -1.28 -12.93 -16.36
CA MET A 72 -2.54 -13.49 -16.85
C MET A 72 -2.74 -13.23 -18.34
N THR A 73 -2.39 -12.04 -18.83
CA THR A 73 -2.62 -11.63 -20.22
C THR A 73 -1.39 -11.72 -21.10
N GLY A 74 -0.19 -11.78 -20.49
CA GLY A 74 1.09 -11.66 -21.16
C GLY A 74 1.40 -10.23 -21.64
N THR A 75 0.58 -9.25 -21.26
CA THR A 75 0.82 -7.84 -21.63
C THR A 75 2.06 -7.33 -20.94
N ARG A 76 3.03 -6.89 -21.73
CA ARG A 76 4.29 -6.33 -21.22
C ARG A 76 4.33 -4.83 -21.44
N THR A 77 4.61 -4.07 -20.38
CA THR A 77 4.72 -2.61 -20.37
C THR A 77 6.16 -2.22 -20.08
N GLN A 78 6.75 -1.38 -20.92
CA GLN A 78 8.08 -0.80 -20.71
C GLN A 78 7.92 0.48 -19.87
N TRP A 79 8.85 0.70 -18.95
CA TRP A 79 8.93 1.89 -18.12
C TRP A 79 9.91 2.90 -18.71
N GLU A 80 9.56 4.17 -18.59
CA GLU A 80 10.36 5.30 -19.04
C GLU A 80 11.31 5.74 -17.93
N HIS A 81 12.59 5.85 -18.23
CA HIS A 81 13.61 6.30 -17.31
C HIS A 81 13.63 7.82 -17.18
N THR A 82 13.84 8.29 -15.95
CA THR A 82 14.09 9.70 -15.62
C THR A 82 15.10 9.76 -14.47
N TYR A 83 16.11 10.59 -14.59
CA TYR A 83 16.96 10.93 -13.45
C TYR A 83 16.36 12.14 -12.75
N ALA A 84 15.94 11.99 -11.51
CA ALA A 84 15.12 12.98 -10.82
C ALA A 84 15.64 13.32 -9.42
N LEU A 85 15.39 14.55 -8.98
CA LEU A 85 15.56 14.94 -7.58
C LEU A 85 14.48 14.27 -6.74
N LEU A 86 14.89 13.57 -5.69
CA LEU A 86 14.02 12.87 -4.75
C LEU A 86 13.64 13.79 -3.58
N GLU A 87 12.65 13.38 -2.78
CA GLU A 87 12.17 14.17 -1.63
C GLU A 87 13.23 14.37 -0.54
N ASP A 88 14.17 13.43 -0.42
CA ASP A 88 15.31 13.52 0.50
C ASP A 88 16.42 14.46 0.05
N GLY A 89 16.26 15.10 -1.13
CA GLY A 89 17.25 15.99 -1.74
C GLY A 89 18.35 15.30 -2.52
N SER A 90 18.36 13.97 -2.58
CA SER A 90 19.27 13.19 -3.43
C SER A 90 18.74 13.10 -4.86
N TYR A 91 19.63 12.78 -5.82
CA TYR A 91 19.22 12.42 -7.18
C TYR A 91 19.14 10.89 -7.29
N GLY A 92 18.21 10.41 -8.13
CA GLY A 92 18.05 8.97 -8.32
C GLY A 92 17.42 8.59 -9.65
N HIS A 93 17.62 7.33 -10.03
CA HIS A 93 17.01 6.74 -11.20
C HIS A 93 15.57 6.33 -10.89
N VAL A 94 14.64 7.02 -11.52
CA VAL A 94 13.20 6.81 -11.39
C VAL A 94 12.65 6.31 -12.71
N PHE A 95 11.89 5.23 -12.65
CA PHE A 95 11.18 4.68 -13.80
C PHE A 95 9.69 4.86 -13.62
N LYS A 96 9.01 5.30 -14.68
CA LYS A 96 7.56 5.57 -14.68
C LYS A 96 6.87 4.80 -15.80
N ALA A 97 5.69 4.25 -15.51
CA ALA A 97 4.85 3.62 -16.52
C ALA A 97 3.38 3.93 -16.28
N GLN A 98 2.62 4.00 -17.37
CA GLN A 98 1.16 4.24 -17.34
C GLN A 98 0.45 2.96 -17.73
N PHE A 99 -0.22 2.33 -16.78
CA PHE A 99 -1.12 1.19 -17.02
C PHE A 99 -2.07 0.99 -15.84
N LEU A 100 -3.15 0.27 -16.06
CA LEU A 100 -4.09 -0.07 -15.00
C LEU A 100 -3.76 -1.45 -14.45
N VAL A 101 -3.58 -1.51 -13.14
CA VAL A 101 -3.50 -2.79 -12.43
C VAL A 101 -4.90 -3.28 -12.05
N ARG A 102 -5.06 -4.60 -11.95
CA ARG A 102 -6.36 -5.21 -11.71
C ARG A 102 -6.30 -6.19 -10.54
N MET A 103 -7.34 -6.19 -9.73
CA MET A 103 -7.53 -7.10 -8.61
C MET A 103 -7.31 -8.56 -9.01
N GLY A 104 -6.62 -9.32 -8.17
CA GLY A 104 -6.36 -10.75 -8.36
C GLY A 104 -5.34 -11.09 -9.44
N ARG A 105 -4.69 -10.10 -10.07
CA ARG A 105 -3.65 -10.36 -11.06
C ARG A 105 -2.27 -10.32 -10.45
N THR A 106 -1.38 -11.12 -11.02
CA THR A 106 0.04 -11.14 -10.69
C THR A 106 0.84 -10.42 -11.77
N TYR A 107 1.72 -9.54 -11.32
CA TYR A 107 2.61 -8.76 -12.15
C TYR A 107 4.06 -9.13 -11.85
N LYS A 108 4.82 -9.40 -12.92
CA LYS A 108 6.26 -9.65 -12.85
C LYS A 108 7.00 -8.41 -13.29
N LEU A 109 7.89 -7.92 -12.45
CA LEU A 109 8.86 -6.87 -12.76
C LEU A 109 10.15 -7.50 -13.25
N GLU A 110 10.76 -6.89 -14.28
CA GLU A 110 12.06 -7.26 -14.83
C GLU A 110 12.89 -5.98 -15.02
N VAL A 111 14.06 -5.94 -14.41
CA VAL A 111 15.09 -4.92 -14.64
C VAL A 111 16.24 -5.60 -15.36
N VAL A 112 16.41 -5.27 -16.64
CA VAL A 112 17.31 -5.97 -17.57
C VAL A 112 18.50 -5.09 -17.93
N ARG A 113 19.70 -5.62 -17.82
CA ARG A 113 20.94 -4.98 -18.28
C ARG A 113 21.23 -5.29 -19.75
N SER A 114 22.12 -4.53 -20.37
CA SER A 114 22.55 -4.72 -21.75
C SER A 114 23.27 -6.06 -21.99
N ASP A 115 23.90 -6.64 -20.95
CA ASP A 115 24.57 -7.95 -20.98
C ASP A 115 23.58 -9.13 -20.85
N GLY A 116 22.27 -8.86 -20.68
CA GLY A 116 21.22 -9.86 -20.54
C GLY A 116 21.00 -10.35 -19.11
N THR A 117 21.79 -9.90 -18.15
CA THR A 117 21.52 -10.18 -16.73
C THR A 117 20.28 -9.42 -16.26
N MET A 118 19.54 -9.99 -15.28
CA MET A 118 18.28 -9.39 -14.85
C MET A 118 18.02 -9.55 -13.35
N THR A 119 17.40 -8.54 -12.80
CA THR A 119 16.75 -8.55 -11.48
C THR A 119 15.26 -8.68 -11.67
N THR A 120 14.61 -9.55 -10.91
CA THR A 120 13.16 -9.78 -11.05
C THR A 120 12.42 -9.74 -9.70
N ALA A 121 11.16 -9.39 -9.76
CA ALA A 121 10.25 -9.47 -8.60
C ALA A 121 8.82 -9.76 -9.05
N GLU A 122 8.01 -10.31 -8.16
CA GLU A 122 6.59 -10.55 -8.44
C GLU A 122 5.73 -10.01 -7.30
N THR A 123 4.59 -9.43 -7.70
CA THR A 123 3.55 -9.00 -6.77
C THR A 123 2.17 -9.42 -7.28
N SER A 124 1.24 -9.70 -6.36
CA SER A 124 -0.14 -10.05 -6.71
C SER A 124 -1.08 -9.06 -6.05
N ILE A 125 -1.91 -8.42 -6.86
CA ILE A 125 -2.90 -7.46 -6.35
C ILE A 125 -3.89 -8.21 -5.45
N PRO A 126 -4.00 -7.84 -4.16
CA PRO A 126 -4.88 -8.50 -3.21
C PRO A 126 -6.36 -8.45 -3.63
N VAL A 127 -7.12 -9.43 -3.17
CA VAL A 127 -8.56 -9.52 -3.38
C VAL A 127 -9.25 -9.50 -2.03
N ILE A 128 -10.29 -8.69 -1.90
CA ILE A 128 -11.33 -8.82 -0.88
C ILE A 128 -12.61 -9.18 -1.59
N HIS A 129 -13.31 -10.22 -1.12
CA HIS A 129 -14.56 -10.66 -1.73
C HIS A 129 -15.77 -9.95 -1.15
N SER A 130 -15.73 -9.57 0.13
CA SER A 130 -16.84 -8.88 0.78
C SER A 130 -16.41 -8.19 2.08
N ALA A 131 -17.17 -7.17 2.47
CA ALA A 131 -17.20 -6.65 3.83
C ALA A 131 -18.62 -6.84 4.39
N THR A 132 -18.75 -7.11 5.67
CA THR A 132 -20.04 -7.41 6.29
C THR A 132 -20.26 -6.51 7.49
N LEU A 133 -21.38 -5.77 7.48
CA LEU A 133 -21.87 -5.09 8.67
C LEU A 133 -22.37 -6.16 9.66
N LEU A 134 -21.81 -6.14 10.85
CA LEU A 134 -22.25 -7.00 11.95
C LEU A 134 -23.44 -6.35 12.67
N GLU A 135 -23.97 -7.06 13.66
CA GLU A 135 -24.98 -6.48 14.53
C GLU A 135 -24.49 -5.17 15.13
N LYS A 136 -25.42 -4.26 15.34
CA LYS A 136 -25.18 -2.93 15.91
C LYS A 136 -24.42 -3.04 17.22
N GLY A 137 -23.34 -2.26 17.33
CA GLY A 137 -22.55 -2.14 18.54
C GLY A 137 -23.33 -1.53 19.70
N PRO A 138 -22.78 -1.56 20.90
CA PRO A 138 -23.43 -1.00 22.08
C PRO A 138 -23.66 0.51 21.93
N VAL A 139 -24.76 0.99 22.44
CA VAL A 139 -24.96 2.42 22.69
C VAL A 139 -24.20 2.75 23.97
N VAL A 140 -23.27 3.69 23.89
CA VAL A 140 -22.48 4.14 25.04
C VAL A 140 -22.88 5.55 25.40
N PHE A 141 -23.14 5.78 26.68
CA PHE A 141 -23.43 7.12 27.23
C PHE A 141 -22.15 7.64 27.91
N GLU A 142 -21.57 8.70 27.36
CA GLU A 142 -20.44 9.40 27.96
C GLU A 142 -20.78 10.88 28.13
N GLN A 143 -20.68 11.40 29.37
CA GLN A 143 -20.86 12.83 29.69
C GLN A 143 -22.05 13.50 28.98
N ASP A 144 -23.22 12.92 29.12
CA ASP A 144 -24.46 13.39 28.49
C ASP A 144 -24.57 13.24 26.96
N SER A 145 -23.60 12.57 26.34
CA SER A 145 -23.62 12.24 24.92
C SER A 145 -23.93 10.76 24.68
N THR A 146 -24.71 10.48 23.65
CA THR A 146 -25.00 9.11 23.21
C THR A 146 -24.20 8.81 21.96
N PHE A 147 -23.33 7.82 22.05
CA PHE A 147 -22.58 7.34 20.90
C PHE A 147 -23.23 6.08 20.33
N ILE A 148 -23.33 6.03 19.00
CA ILE A 148 -23.88 4.89 18.28
C ILE A 148 -22.76 4.25 17.49
N TYR A 149 -22.50 2.97 17.75
CA TYR A 149 -21.45 2.21 17.08
C TYR A 149 -22.02 1.16 16.17
N GLN A 150 -21.31 0.90 15.08
CA GLN A 150 -21.54 -0.19 14.16
C GLN A 150 -20.26 -0.99 14.02
N ASP A 151 -20.34 -2.31 14.14
CA ASP A 151 -19.19 -3.17 13.88
C ASP A 151 -19.21 -3.62 12.41
N LEU A 152 -18.01 -3.54 11.78
CA LEU A 152 -17.72 -3.97 10.42
C LEU A 152 -16.72 -5.10 10.47
N ARG A 153 -17.00 -6.17 9.74
CA ARG A 153 -16.11 -7.32 9.57
C ARG A 153 -15.66 -7.42 8.12
N ILE A 154 -14.37 -7.62 7.95
CA ILE A 154 -13.72 -7.80 6.65
C ILE A 154 -13.03 -9.17 6.69
N PRO A 155 -13.62 -10.20 6.07
CA PRO A 155 -13.04 -11.53 6.07
C PRO A 155 -11.78 -11.61 5.21
N GLU A 156 -10.96 -12.63 5.44
CA GLU A 156 -9.84 -13.04 4.58
C GLU A 156 -8.67 -12.04 4.53
N ILE A 157 -8.66 -10.97 5.32
CA ILE A 157 -7.52 -10.06 5.41
C ILE A 157 -6.85 -10.10 6.77
N THR A 158 -5.54 -9.92 6.78
CA THR A 158 -4.75 -9.87 8.02
C THR A 158 -4.71 -8.48 8.63
N SER A 159 -4.63 -7.45 7.79
CA SER A 159 -4.66 -6.05 8.19
C SER A 159 -5.01 -5.17 6.99
N PRO A 160 -5.96 -4.25 7.11
CA PRO A 160 -6.12 -3.20 6.11
C PRO A 160 -4.94 -2.22 6.19
N TRP A 161 -4.55 -1.64 5.05
CA TRP A 161 -3.62 -0.52 5.03
C TRP A 161 -4.30 0.77 5.44
N GLU A 162 -5.48 0.97 4.87
CA GLU A 162 -6.31 2.15 5.09
C GLU A 162 -7.79 1.78 4.94
N VAL A 163 -8.62 2.32 5.80
CA VAL A 163 -10.07 2.18 5.73
C VAL A 163 -10.69 3.57 5.74
N ASN A 164 -11.53 3.83 4.75
CA ASN A 164 -12.38 5.01 4.70
C ASN A 164 -13.84 4.57 4.65
N LEU A 165 -14.69 5.18 5.48
CA LEU A 165 -16.13 5.08 5.33
C LEU A 165 -16.58 6.04 4.24
N ILE A 166 -17.56 5.62 3.46
CA ILE A 166 -18.15 6.39 2.37
C ILE A 166 -19.57 6.72 2.75
N TYR A 167 -19.94 8.00 2.72
CA TYR A 167 -21.33 8.43 2.86
C TYR A 167 -21.77 9.12 1.57
N LEU A 168 -22.87 8.62 1.00
CA LEU A 168 -23.53 9.23 -0.14
C LEU A 168 -24.71 10.04 0.40
N TRP A 169 -24.69 11.32 0.19
CA TRP A 169 -25.74 12.20 0.61
C TRP A 169 -26.26 13.06 -0.54
N SER A 170 -27.47 13.59 -0.39
CA SER A 170 -28.10 14.45 -1.39
C SER A 170 -28.87 15.61 -0.76
N ILE A 171 -28.89 16.71 -1.49
CA ILE A 171 -29.75 17.88 -1.24
C ILE A 171 -30.31 18.34 -2.57
N ASP A 172 -31.61 18.57 -2.65
CA ASP A 172 -32.32 19.04 -3.87
C ASP A 172 -31.97 18.24 -5.15
N GLY A 173 -31.76 16.93 -5.01
CA GLY A 173 -31.39 16.03 -6.13
C GLY A 173 -29.92 16.08 -6.54
N ILE A 174 -29.09 16.88 -5.88
CA ILE A 174 -27.66 16.91 -6.11
C ILE A 174 -26.99 15.89 -5.16
N ASN A 175 -26.38 14.85 -5.76
CA ASN A 175 -25.70 13.81 -5.00
C ASN A 175 -24.23 14.18 -4.77
N ARG A 176 -23.73 13.86 -3.59
CA ARG A 176 -22.33 14.04 -3.17
C ARG A 176 -21.86 12.81 -2.41
N ARG A 177 -20.53 12.69 -2.33
CA ARG A 177 -19.84 11.64 -1.59
C ARG A 177 -18.81 12.29 -0.67
N ILE A 178 -18.74 11.80 0.57
CA ILE A 178 -17.65 12.10 1.51
C ILE A 178 -16.95 10.82 1.90
N PHE A 179 -15.64 10.91 2.10
CA PHE A 179 -14.82 9.86 2.69
C PHE A 179 -14.46 10.28 4.12
N VAL A 180 -14.77 9.44 5.09
CA VAL A 180 -14.41 9.61 6.50
C VAL A 180 -13.27 8.65 6.82
N PRO A 181 -12.04 9.15 7.06
CA PRO A 181 -10.88 8.30 7.24
C PRO A 181 -10.86 7.65 8.63
N TYR A 182 -10.67 6.34 8.65
CA TYR A 182 -10.46 5.56 9.87
C TYR A 182 -9.01 5.08 10.01
N GLY A 183 -8.16 5.29 9.03
CA GLY A 183 -6.77 4.85 9.03
C GLY A 183 -6.68 3.32 9.07
N ARG A 184 -6.09 2.77 10.14
CA ARG A 184 -5.98 1.32 10.41
C ARG A 184 -6.75 0.94 11.66
N PRO A 185 -8.07 1.01 11.67
CA PRO A 185 -8.86 0.76 12.87
C PRO A 185 -9.02 -0.74 13.12
N GLY A 186 -9.36 -1.09 14.38
CA GLY A 186 -9.82 -2.42 14.72
C GLY A 186 -8.73 -3.41 15.10
N ALA A 187 -9.06 -4.69 15.03
CA ALA A 187 -8.19 -5.78 15.42
C ALA A 187 -8.38 -7.00 14.51
N ARG A 188 -7.34 -7.83 14.46
CA ARG A 188 -7.39 -9.13 13.80
C ARG A 188 -8.29 -10.08 14.59
N THR A 189 -9.11 -10.83 13.85
CA THR A 189 -9.92 -11.96 14.36
C THR A 189 -9.44 -13.27 13.72
N ASP A 190 -9.99 -14.40 14.14
CA ASP A 190 -9.60 -15.72 13.62
C ASP A 190 -9.84 -15.87 12.11
N ASP A 191 -10.81 -15.12 11.58
CA ASP A 191 -11.27 -15.22 10.19
C ASP A 191 -11.15 -13.91 9.38
N GLY A 192 -10.42 -12.91 9.90
CA GLY A 192 -10.22 -11.66 9.18
C GLY A 192 -9.93 -10.47 10.11
N TRP A 193 -10.54 -9.34 9.79
CA TRP A 193 -10.40 -8.08 10.50
C TRP A 193 -11.75 -7.54 10.94
N GLN A 194 -11.83 -7.06 12.17
CA GLN A 194 -13.03 -6.39 12.68
C GLN A 194 -12.70 -4.99 13.17
N MET A 195 -13.53 -4.01 12.82
CA MET A 195 -13.41 -2.64 13.29
C MET A 195 -14.76 -2.13 13.79
N ARG A 196 -14.72 -1.09 14.62
CA ARG A 196 -15.89 -0.37 15.11
C ARG A 196 -15.98 1.01 14.48
N ILE A 197 -17.14 1.32 13.93
CA ILE A 197 -17.49 2.61 13.35
C ILE A 197 -18.23 3.41 14.39
N ASN A 198 -17.86 4.68 14.58
CA ASN A 198 -18.63 5.62 15.41
C ASN A 198 -19.57 6.43 14.52
N LEU A 199 -20.79 5.98 14.39
CA LEU A 199 -21.79 6.62 13.53
C LEU A 199 -22.15 8.03 13.98
N SER A 200 -21.99 8.37 15.27
CA SER A 200 -22.26 9.72 15.78
C SER A 200 -21.21 10.72 15.31
N ASP A 201 -19.91 10.33 15.35
CA ASP A 201 -18.83 11.18 14.85
C ASP A 201 -18.91 11.31 13.32
N ASP A 202 -19.24 10.25 12.61
CA ASP A 202 -19.41 10.26 11.17
C ASP A 202 -20.58 11.15 10.73
N GLN A 203 -21.65 11.20 11.50
CA GLN A 203 -22.77 12.09 11.25
C GLN A 203 -22.35 13.57 11.32
N GLU A 204 -21.53 13.93 12.30
CA GLU A 204 -20.98 15.29 12.39
C GLU A 204 -20.07 15.60 11.18
N ALA A 205 -19.20 14.66 10.78
CA ALA A 205 -18.35 14.82 9.61
C ALA A 205 -19.16 15.01 8.30
N VAL A 206 -20.27 14.28 8.14
CA VAL A 206 -21.18 14.48 7.01
C VAL A 206 -21.81 15.86 7.04
N LYS A 207 -22.33 16.30 8.20
CA LYS A 207 -22.93 17.60 8.39
C LYS A 207 -21.97 18.75 8.08
N ASP A 208 -20.74 18.66 8.56
CA ASP A 208 -19.69 19.64 8.27
C ASP A 208 -19.36 19.71 6.76
N ASN A 209 -19.34 18.58 6.08
CA ASN A 209 -19.12 18.50 4.64
C ASN A 209 -20.29 19.11 3.84
N VAL A 210 -21.53 18.89 4.29
CA VAL A 210 -22.72 19.54 3.72
C VAL A 210 -22.63 21.05 3.85
N GLN A 211 -22.34 21.55 5.07
CA GLN A 211 -22.22 22.98 5.32
C GLN A 211 -21.09 23.61 4.48
N TRP A 212 -19.94 22.97 4.47
CA TRP A 212 -18.82 23.42 3.63
C TRP A 212 -19.20 23.51 2.14
N SER A 213 -19.93 22.52 1.61
CA SER A 213 -20.37 22.51 0.23
C SER A 213 -21.36 23.64 -0.10
N ILE A 214 -22.22 24.01 0.86
CA ILE A 214 -23.08 25.19 0.77
C ILE A 214 -22.26 26.48 0.76
N ASP A 215 -21.31 26.61 1.67
CA ASP A 215 -20.46 27.80 1.83
C ASP A 215 -19.59 28.03 0.58
N GLN A 216 -19.18 26.95 -0.13
CA GLN A 216 -18.48 27.03 -1.42
C GLN A 216 -19.42 27.32 -2.60
N GLY A 217 -20.71 27.37 -2.39
CA GLY A 217 -21.69 27.59 -3.46
C GLY A 217 -21.84 26.41 -4.42
N TRP A 218 -21.41 25.22 -4.05
CA TRP A 218 -21.50 24.02 -4.87
C TRP A 218 -22.88 23.39 -4.84
N ILE A 219 -23.63 23.65 -3.78
CA ILE A 219 -25.02 23.23 -3.62
C ILE A 219 -25.84 24.42 -3.08
N PRO A 220 -27.15 24.45 -3.35
CA PRO A 220 -28.04 25.47 -2.79
C PRO A 220 -28.09 25.35 -1.26
N ASN A 221 -28.37 26.48 -0.60
CA ASN A 221 -28.68 26.46 0.81
C ASN A 221 -30.07 25.85 1.01
N GLY A 222 -30.11 24.58 1.41
CA GLY A 222 -31.34 23.82 1.66
C GLY A 222 -31.46 23.48 3.15
N ASP A 223 -32.69 23.32 3.61
CA ASP A 223 -32.96 23.08 5.02
C ASP A 223 -32.66 21.64 5.47
N THR A 224 -32.61 20.69 4.53
CA THR A 224 -32.45 19.28 4.85
C THR A 224 -31.59 18.56 3.78
N TYR A 225 -30.73 17.69 4.24
CA TYR A 225 -30.03 16.73 3.40
C TYR A 225 -30.43 15.30 3.77
N ASN A 226 -30.27 14.39 2.83
CA ASN A 226 -30.52 12.96 3.05
C ASN A 226 -29.22 12.19 2.85
N VAL A 227 -28.91 11.30 3.78
CA VAL A 227 -27.87 10.29 3.59
C VAL A 227 -28.53 9.07 2.91
N ASN A 228 -28.12 8.75 1.71
CA ASN A 228 -28.78 7.75 0.86
C ASN A 228 -28.12 6.36 0.99
N ALA A 229 -26.82 6.34 1.18
CA ALA A 229 -26.07 5.11 1.34
C ALA A 229 -24.83 5.33 2.19
N MET A 230 -24.34 4.25 2.78
CA MET A 230 -23.05 4.13 3.42
C MET A 230 -22.23 3.07 2.70
N GLY A 231 -20.95 3.19 2.72
CA GLY A 231 -20.04 2.19 2.16
C GLY A 231 -18.70 2.20 2.86
N VAL A 232 -17.82 1.34 2.38
CA VAL A 232 -16.44 1.26 2.83
C VAL A 232 -15.50 1.18 1.65
N GLN A 233 -14.41 1.92 1.73
CA GLN A 233 -13.25 1.79 0.87
C GLN A 233 -12.11 1.23 1.70
N ILE A 234 -11.54 0.13 1.26
CA ILE A 234 -10.46 -0.56 1.95
C ILE A 234 -9.28 -0.68 1.00
N ARG A 235 -8.11 -0.22 1.46
CA ARG A 235 -6.84 -0.46 0.80
C ARG A 235 -6.10 -1.57 1.52
N ILE A 236 -5.54 -2.51 0.78
CA ILE A 236 -4.90 -3.69 1.31
C ILE A 236 -3.53 -3.84 0.68
N LEU A 237 -2.54 -4.11 1.52
CA LEU A 237 -1.21 -4.47 1.06
C LEU A 237 -1.17 -5.95 0.65
N ASP A 238 -0.36 -6.27 -0.35
CA ASP A 238 -0.13 -7.67 -0.72
C ASP A 238 0.67 -8.42 0.37
N LYS A 239 0.80 -9.73 0.21
CA LYS A 239 1.51 -10.59 1.16
C LYS A 239 3.01 -10.29 1.31
N ASN A 240 3.60 -9.53 0.37
CA ASN A 240 5.02 -9.18 0.40
C ASN A 240 5.29 -8.02 1.39
N TRP A 241 4.25 -7.27 1.77
CA TRP A 241 4.35 -6.23 2.80
C TRP A 241 4.29 -6.87 4.20
N ASP A 242 5.40 -7.47 4.60
CA ASP A 242 5.53 -8.09 5.93
C ASP A 242 6.71 -7.43 6.68
N PRO A 243 6.55 -6.19 7.15
CA PRO A 243 7.60 -5.50 7.85
C PRO A 243 7.87 -6.16 9.21
N PRO A 244 9.13 -6.20 9.64
CA PRO A 244 9.51 -6.75 10.94
C PRO A 244 8.68 -6.17 12.07
N ASN A 245 8.07 -7.02 12.89
CA ASN A 245 7.18 -6.65 14.00
C ASN A 245 5.95 -5.80 13.59
N GLY A 246 5.57 -5.80 12.30
CA GLY A 246 4.46 -5.00 11.78
C GLY A 246 4.73 -3.50 11.71
N VAL A 247 5.97 -3.08 11.87
CA VAL A 247 6.36 -1.66 11.86
C VAL A 247 7.09 -1.32 10.57
N PHE A 248 6.59 -0.30 9.86
CA PHE A 248 7.26 0.28 8.70
C PHE A 248 8.32 1.30 9.16
N ASP A 249 9.49 0.79 9.50
CA ASP A 249 10.66 1.61 9.83
C ASP A 249 11.56 1.70 8.58
N PRO A 250 11.73 2.89 7.97
CA PRO A 250 12.56 3.05 6.77
C PRO A 250 14.01 2.58 6.94
N GLU A 251 14.60 2.73 8.13
CA GLU A 251 15.97 2.30 8.42
C GLU A 251 16.07 0.77 8.44
N VAL A 252 15.04 0.10 8.98
CA VAL A 252 14.97 -1.37 9.00
C VAL A 252 14.68 -1.92 7.61
N LEU A 253 13.76 -1.31 6.87
CA LEU A 253 13.37 -1.75 5.53
C LEU A 253 14.48 -1.53 4.48
N ALA A 254 15.42 -0.61 4.73
CA ALA A 254 16.59 -0.40 3.89
C ALA A 254 17.63 -1.53 4.03
N GLN A 255 17.53 -2.40 5.05
CA GLN A 255 18.50 -3.48 5.25
C GLN A 255 18.30 -4.60 4.23
N PRO A 256 19.38 -5.15 3.68
CA PRO A 256 19.30 -6.27 2.74
C PRO A 256 18.57 -7.48 3.33
N GLY A 257 17.63 -8.04 2.56
CA GLY A 257 16.87 -9.22 2.95
C GLY A 257 15.67 -8.96 3.87
N VAL A 258 15.49 -7.74 4.33
CA VAL A 258 14.28 -7.35 5.07
C VAL A 258 13.16 -7.08 4.07
N MET A 259 12.05 -7.79 4.19
CA MET A 259 10.86 -7.64 3.33
C MET A 259 11.17 -7.75 1.81
N SER A 260 12.30 -8.39 1.44
CA SER A 260 12.73 -8.47 0.05
C SER A 260 12.02 -9.61 -0.69
N ASN A 261 11.39 -9.29 -1.83
CA ASN A 261 10.87 -10.26 -2.78
C ASN A 261 11.57 -10.18 -4.15
N VAL A 262 12.75 -9.56 -4.17
CA VAL A 262 13.56 -9.32 -5.36
C VAL A 262 14.59 -10.42 -5.54
N GLN A 263 14.60 -11.06 -6.72
CA GLN A 263 15.59 -12.06 -7.11
C GLN A 263 16.73 -11.39 -7.91
N ASN A 264 17.94 -11.82 -7.68
CA ASN A 264 19.18 -11.24 -8.26
C ASN A 264 19.29 -9.73 -7.98
N GLY A 265 18.87 -9.31 -6.79
CA GLY A 265 18.86 -7.91 -6.38
C GLY A 265 18.43 -7.74 -4.92
N PHE A 266 18.14 -6.51 -4.58
CA PHE A 266 17.67 -6.11 -3.27
C PHE A 266 16.38 -5.29 -3.37
N GLY A 267 15.77 -5.04 -2.22
CA GLY A 267 14.64 -4.13 -2.10
C GLY A 267 13.31 -4.84 -2.22
N PHE A 268 12.31 -4.12 -2.72
CA PHE A 268 10.93 -4.50 -2.60
C PHE A 268 10.09 -4.06 -3.80
N PHE A 269 9.24 -4.96 -4.27
CA PHE A 269 8.21 -4.67 -5.26
C PHE A 269 6.87 -5.23 -4.77
N GLY A 270 5.97 -4.35 -4.33
CA GLY A 270 4.69 -4.73 -3.76
C GLY A 270 3.49 -4.25 -4.54
N SER A 271 2.31 -4.44 -3.95
CA SER A 271 1.07 -3.91 -4.49
C SER A 271 0.04 -3.55 -3.42
N VAL A 272 -0.85 -2.64 -3.81
CA VAL A 272 -1.99 -2.19 -3.00
C VAL A 272 -3.27 -2.48 -3.76
N GLY A 273 -4.09 -3.34 -3.18
CA GLY A 273 -5.44 -3.62 -3.65
C GLY A 273 -6.44 -2.57 -3.16
N LEU A 274 -7.54 -2.45 -3.88
CA LEU A 274 -8.66 -1.57 -3.55
C LEU A 274 -9.94 -2.39 -3.54
N PHE A 275 -10.72 -2.22 -2.48
CA PHE A 275 -12.06 -2.77 -2.37
C PHE A 275 -13.03 -1.65 -1.99
N ILE A 276 -14.20 -1.62 -2.65
CA ILE A 276 -15.27 -0.69 -2.36
C ILE A 276 -16.57 -1.47 -2.31
N GLU A 277 -17.31 -1.29 -1.23
CA GLU A 277 -18.66 -1.83 -1.07
C GLU A 277 -19.59 -0.73 -0.52
N GLU A 278 -20.81 -0.66 -1.03
CA GLU A 278 -21.81 0.33 -0.63
C GLU A 278 -23.12 -0.37 -0.24
N TRP A 279 -23.76 0.14 0.82
CA TRP A 279 -25.03 -0.35 1.34
C TRP A 279 -26.07 0.75 1.31
N ASN A 280 -27.26 0.46 0.83
CA ASN A 280 -28.38 1.41 0.90
C ASN A 280 -28.81 1.65 2.34
N ILE A 281 -29.11 2.89 2.69
CA ILE A 281 -29.56 3.26 4.04
C ILE A 281 -30.90 2.58 4.40
N ALA A 282 -31.79 2.36 3.44
CA ALA A 282 -33.02 1.62 3.67
C ALA A 282 -32.77 0.21 4.22
N ASP A 283 -31.75 -0.47 3.68
CA ASP A 283 -31.33 -1.78 4.16
C ASP A 283 -30.63 -1.67 5.52
N LEU A 284 -29.85 -0.62 5.73
CA LEU A 284 -29.17 -0.31 6.98
C LEU A 284 -30.15 0.08 8.09
N SER A 285 -31.18 0.87 7.79
CA SER A 285 -32.18 1.26 8.80
C SER A 285 -32.93 0.05 9.34
N THR A 286 -33.17 -0.95 8.51
CA THR A 286 -33.75 -2.22 8.92
C THR A 286 -32.76 -3.04 9.75
N ALA A 287 -31.50 -3.10 9.34
CA ALA A 287 -30.44 -3.82 10.03
C ALA A 287 -30.00 -3.12 11.34
N LEU A 288 -29.94 -1.79 11.34
CA LEU A 288 -29.47 -0.99 12.47
C LEU A 288 -30.61 -0.62 13.45
N GLY A 289 -31.88 -0.80 13.06
CA GLY A 289 -33.06 -0.51 13.91
C GLY A 289 -33.24 0.98 14.24
N HIS A 290 -32.69 1.88 13.40
CA HIS A 290 -32.90 3.32 13.49
C HIS A 290 -33.48 3.90 12.21
N PRO A 291 -34.49 4.78 12.31
CA PRO A 291 -34.75 5.75 11.25
C PRO A 291 -33.61 6.79 11.28
N TYR A 292 -32.94 6.97 10.20
CA TYR A 292 -32.07 8.12 9.96
C TYR A 292 -32.95 9.31 9.58
#